data_b0120291f5bf4d03891e950d08291e23
#
_entry.id   b0120291f5bf4d03891e950d08291e23
#
_cell.length_a   1.000
_cell.length_b   1.000
_cell.length_c   1.000
_cell.angle_alpha   90.00
_cell.angle_beta   90.00
_cell.angle_gamma   90.00
#
_symmetry.space_group_name_H-M   'P 1'
#
loop_
_entity.id
_entity.type
_entity.pdbx_description
1 polymer ?
#
loop_
_entity_poly.entity_id
_entity_poly.type
_entity_poly.pdbx_seq_one_letter_code
_entity_poly.pdbx_strand_id
1 'polypeptide(L)'
;MIYYRQRTQSTHYRSNMRTTGQRKMDAIDKLEGDLDVWVATANDQGVAHLVPLSLCWHGGEVIVATEFQSRTARNVTKSAQARLALGSSRDVVMIDASASVVDTLSADPAIVHAYCERTGWDPGGEVGSWVYLRLRPRKVQVWREVDEIAGRTVMRDGTWLS
;
A
#
# COMPACT_ATOMS: atom_id res chain seq x y z
N MET A 1 12.97 17.94 3.97
CA MET A 1 13.37 18.00 5.38
C MET A 1 12.19 18.53 6.16
N ILE A 2 11.45 17.65 6.84
CA ILE A 2 10.26 18.05 7.63
C ILE A 2 10.79 18.59 8.95
N TYR A 3 10.64 19.91 9.18
CA TYR A 3 10.97 20.52 10.45
C TYR A 3 9.97 20.08 11.53
N TYR A 4 10.35 19.15 12.37
CA TYR A 4 9.64 18.88 13.61
C TYR A 4 9.92 20.04 14.56
N ARG A 5 8.90 20.88 14.80
CA ARG A 5 8.94 21.91 15.84
C ARG A 5 9.07 21.19 17.18
N GLN A 6 10.24 21.28 17.82
CA GLN A 6 10.42 20.83 19.20
C GLN A 6 9.48 21.65 20.10
N ARG A 7 8.40 21.06 20.56
CA ARG A 7 7.68 21.57 21.72
C ARG A 7 8.46 21.13 22.97
N THR A 8 9.23 22.04 23.54
CA THR A 8 9.67 21.95 24.93
C THR A 8 8.44 22.03 25.81
N GLN A 9 7.92 20.93 26.27
CA GLN A 9 7.08 20.84 27.45
C GLN A 9 7.50 19.61 28.25
N SER A 10 7.88 19.93 29.49
CA SER A 10 8.35 19.05 30.51
C SER A 10 7.40 17.93 30.91
N THR A 11 8.01 16.81 31.31
CA THR A 11 7.56 15.85 32.33
C THR A 11 6.18 15.22 32.15
N HIS A 12 6.22 13.90 31.87
CA HIS A 12 5.14 12.91 31.85
C HIS A 12 4.49 12.57 30.50
N TYR A 13 5.15 12.82 29.38
CA TYR A 13 4.81 12.04 28.19
C TYR A 13 5.57 10.70 28.24
N ARG A 14 5.05 9.72 28.99
CA ARG A 14 5.33 8.32 28.67
C ARG A 14 4.72 8.13 27.30
N SER A 15 5.55 8.18 26.26
CA SER A 15 5.11 7.86 24.92
C SER A 15 4.60 6.43 24.99
N ASN A 16 3.29 6.27 24.77
CA ASN A 16 2.68 4.96 24.69
C ASN A 16 2.99 4.42 23.30
N MET A 17 4.29 4.19 23.05
CA MET A 17 4.76 3.65 21.76
C MET A 17 4.07 2.32 21.53
N ARG A 18 3.41 2.20 20.39
CA ARG A 18 2.81 0.93 20.00
C ARG A 18 3.87 -0.15 19.84
N THR A 19 3.57 -1.35 20.30
CA THR A 19 4.39 -2.53 20.04
C THR A 19 4.40 -2.86 18.54
N THR A 20 5.34 -3.69 18.09
CA THR A 20 5.38 -4.20 16.72
C THR A 20 4.04 -4.88 16.36
N GLY A 21 3.50 -5.68 17.26
CA GLY A 21 2.19 -6.35 17.07
C GLY A 21 1.04 -5.37 16.92
N GLN A 22 0.96 -4.33 17.74
CA GLN A 22 -0.06 -3.28 17.62
C GLN A 22 0.05 -2.54 16.28
N ARG A 23 1.26 -2.16 15.87
CA ARG A 23 1.49 -1.50 14.58
C ARG A 23 1.15 -2.40 13.39
N LYS A 24 1.41 -3.71 13.50
CA LYS A 24 0.98 -4.69 12.50
C LYS A 24 -0.55 -4.72 12.39
N MET A 25 -1.26 -4.81 13.51
CA MET A 25 -2.73 -4.80 13.52
C MET A 25 -3.28 -3.53 12.90
N ASP A 26 -2.77 -2.36 13.30
CA ASP A 26 -3.19 -1.08 12.73
C ASP A 26 -2.95 -0.99 11.21
N ALA A 27 -1.89 -1.61 10.69
CA ALA A 27 -1.66 -1.69 9.26
C ALA A 27 -2.68 -2.59 8.55
N ILE A 28 -3.01 -3.74 9.13
CA ILE A 28 -4.03 -4.66 8.60
C ILE A 28 -5.40 -3.99 8.63
N ASP A 29 -5.77 -3.33 9.73
CA ASP A 29 -7.04 -2.62 9.86
C ASP A 29 -7.20 -1.54 8.77
N LYS A 30 -6.11 -0.82 8.43
CA LYS A 30 -6.12 0.14 7.32
C LYS A 30 -6.24 -0.55 5.97
N LEU A 31 -5.53 -1.65 5.74
CA LEU A 31 -5.62 -2.41 4.49
C LEU A 31 -7.02 -2.98 4.26
N GLU A 32 -7.72 -3.35 5.33
CA GLU A 32 -9.10 -3.85 5.29
C GLU A 32 -10.14 -2.74 5.26
N GLY A 33 -9.85 -1.57 5.88
CA GLY A 33 -10.80 -0.49 6.10
C GLY A 33 -10.76 0.63 5.07
N ASP A 34 -9.55 1.06 4.64
CA ASP A 34 -9.38 2.19 3.72
C ASP A 34 -9.94 1.86 2.32
N LEU A 35 -10.55 2.84 1.66
CA LEU A 35 -11.13 2.66 0.32
C LEU A 35 -10.09 2.75 -0.79
N ASP A 36 -9.06 3.56 -0.58
CA ASP A 36 -8.05 3.87 -1.58
C ASP A 36 -6.63 3.72 -1.00
N VAL A 37 -5.69 3.50 -1.89
CA VAL A 37 -4.26 3.45 -1.59
C VAL A 37 -3.47 4.32 -2.56
N TRP A 38 -2.51 5.07 -2.08
CA TRP A 38 -1.55 5.75 -2.93
C TRP A 38 -0.54 4.75 -3.48
N VAL A 39 -0.42 4.70 -4.81
CA VAL A 39 0.50 3.81 -5.53
C VAL A 39 1.56 4.64 -6.23
N ALA A 40 2.79 4.52 -5.77
CA ALA A 40 3.97 5.11 -6.37
C ALA A 40 4.71 4.09 -7.22
N THR A 41 5.04 4.48 -8.45
CA THR A 41 5.88 3.71 -9.38
C THR A 41 6.90 4.66 -10.02
N ALA A 42 7.91 4.13 -10.69
CA ALA A 42 8.85 4.91 -11.48
C ALA A 42 9.12 4.24 -12.82
N ASN A 43 9.43 5.06 -13.84
CA ASN A 43 9.89 4.56 -15.12
C ASN A 43 11.39 4.18 -15.06
N ASP A 44 11.92 3.69 -16.17
CA ASP A 44 13.32 3.30 -16.34
C ASP A 44 14.34 4.45 -16.18
N GLN A 45 13.87 5.69 -16.29
CA GLN A 45 14.66 6.90 -16.03
C GLN A 45 14.54 7.40 -14.58
N GLY A 46 13.82 6.67 -13.71
CA GLY A 46 13.60 7.06 -12.32
C GLY A 46 12.57 8.17 -12.13
N VAL A 47 11.79 8.52 -13.17
CA VAL A 47 10.73 9.54 -13.03
C VAL A 47 9.56 8.94 -12.26
N ALA A 48 9.30 9.51 -11.09
CA ALA A 48 8.25 9.06 -10.19
C ALA A 48 6.85 9.37 -10.73
N HIS A 49 5.92 8.46 -10.44
CA HIS A 49 4.51 8.61 -10.73
C HIS A 49 3.71 8.14 -9.51
N LEU A 50 2.73 8.93 -9.07
CA LEU A 50 1.94 8.68 -7.87
C LEU A 50 0.47 8.91 -8.17
N VAL A 51 -0.38 7.93 -7.88
CA VAL A 51 -1.83 7.99 -8.08
C VAL A 51 -2.57 7.30 -6.95
N PRO A 52 -3.78 7.76 -6.57
CA PRO A 52 -4.68 7.01 -5.71
C PRO A 52 -5.43 5.96 -6.56
N LEU A 53 -5.56 4.76 -6.05
CA LEU A 53 -6.34 3.68 -6.68
C LEU A 53 -7.18 2.98 -5.63
N SER A 54 -8.35 2.47 -6.04
CA SER A 54 -9.24 1.73 -5.15
C SER A 54 -8.58 0.45 -4.64
N LEU A 55 -8.66 0.24 -3.34
CA LEU A 55 -7.94 -0.78 -2.58
C LEU A 55 -8.80 -2.00 -2.33
N CYS A 56 -8.31 -3.16 -2.70
CA CYS A 56 -8.78 -4.44 -2.19
C CYS A 56 -7.61 -5.19 -1.52
N TRP A 57 -7.75 -5.53 -0.23
CA TRP A 57 -6.82 -6.40 0.48
C TRP A 57 -7.35 -7.83 0.42
N HIS A 58 -6.64 -8.72 -0.29
CA HIS A 58 -7.05 -10.10 -0.45
C HIS A 58 -5.85 -11.06 -0.50
N GLY A 59 -5.93 -12.15 0.24
CA GLY A 59 -4.89 -13.18 0.23
C GLY A 59 -3.49 -12.70 0.65
N GLY A 60 -3.39 -11.64 1.45
CA GLY A 60 -2.10 -11.04 1.84
C GLY A 60 -1.47 -10.14 0.79
N GLU A 61 -2.22 -9.73 -0.23
CA GLU A 61 -1.81 -8.83 -1.30
C GLU A 61 -2.76 -7.63 -1.41
N VAL A 62 -2.24 -6.51 -1.86
CA VAL A 62 -3.04 -5.37 -2.30
C VAL A 62 -3.37 -5.56 -3.78
N ILE A 63 -4.65 -5.55 -4.10
CA ILE A 63 -5.15 -5.62 -5.47
C ILE A 63 -5.72 -4.24 -5.81
N VAL A 64 -5.28 -3.69 -6.94
CA VAL A 64 -5.81 -2.46 -7.51
C VAL A 64 -6.07 -2.68 -9.00
N ALA A 65 -6.93 -1.87 -9.62
CA ALA A 65 -7.16 -1.92 -11.05
C ALA A 65 -6.79 -0.59 -11.72
N THR A 66 -6.32 -0.67 -12.94
CA THR A 66 -6.00 0.49 -13.78
C THR A 66 -6.06 0.13 -15.26
N GLU A 67 -6.11 1.13 -16.12
CA GLU A 67 -6.00 0.88 -17.56
C GLU A 67 -4.63 0.27 -17.90
N PHE A 68 -4.61 -0.70 -18.82
CA PHE A 68 -3.40 -1.39 -19.29
C PHE A 68 -2.34 -0.41 -19.80
N GLN A 69 -2.75 0.66 -20.50
CA GLN A 69 -1.86 1.68 -21.04
C GLN A 69 -1.53 2.80 -20.04
N SER A 70 -1.99 2.74 -18.80
CA SER A 70 -1.64 3.73 -17.78
C SER A 70 -0.12 3.77 -17.50
N ARG A 71 0.37 4.89 -16.99
CA ARG A 71 1.78 4.98 -16.55
C ARG A 71 2.08 3.97 -15.45
N THR A 72 1.13 3.76 -14.54
CA THR A 72 1.27 2.80 -13.44
C THR A 72 1.48 1.38 -13.97
N ALA A 73 0.59 0.90 -14.87
CA ALA A 73 0.71 -0.43 -15.44
C ALA A 73 2.02 -0.62 -16.23
N ARG A 74 2.40 0.37 -17.07
CA ARG A 74 3.66 0.33 -17.81
C ARG A 74 4.90 0.29 -16.91
N ASN A 75 4.90 1.09 -15.85
CA ASN A 75 5.99 1.09 -14.89
C ASN A 75 6.10 -0.25 -14.16
N VAL A 76 4.96 -0.81 -13.70
CA VAL A 76 4.92 -2.14 -13.06
C VAL A 76 5.38 -3.24 -14.00
N THR A 77 4.95 -3.22 -15.26
CA THR A 77 5.38 -4.20 -16.27
C THR A 77 6.90 -4.23 -16.42
N LYS A 78 7.57 -3.07 -16.33
CA LYS A 78 9.02 -2.97 -16.49
C LYS A 78 9.80 -3.23 -15.21
N SER A 79 9.36 -2.68 -14.09
CA SER A 79 10.12 -2.70 -12.83
C SER A 79 9.74 -3.86 -11.91
N ALA A 80 8.54 -4.43 -12.04
CA ALA A 80 7.93 -5.37 -11.13
C ALA A 80 7.91 -4.87 -9.66
N GLN A 81 7.83 -3.56 -9.45
CA GLN A 81 7.87 -2.93 -8.14
C GLN A 81 6.86 -1.79 -8.02
N ALA A 82 6.36 -1.60 -6.81
CA ALA A 82 5.57 -0.44 -6.42
C ALA A 82 5.82 -0.11 -4.95
N ARG A 83 5.57 1.16 -4.60
CA ARG A 83 5.52 1.59 -3.22
C ARG A 83 4.14 2.16 -2.92
N LEU A 84 3.56 1.74 -1.78
CA LEU A 84 2.22 2.11 -1.38
C LEU A 84 2.26 2.97 -0.13
N ALA A 85 1.26 3.84 0.00
CA ALA A 85 1.03 4.61 1.22
C ALA A 85 -0.45 4.62 1.58
N LEU A 86 -0.75 4.40 2.87
CA LEU A 86 -2.08 4.48 3.46
C LEU A 86 -2.03 5.34 4.71
N GLY A 87 -3.21 5.75 5.16
CA GLY A 87 -3.38 6.57 6.34
C GLY A 87 -3.04 8.04 6.11
N SER A 88 -3.05 8.80 7.18
CA SER A 88 -2.70 10.21 7.17
C SER A 88 -1.18 10.40 7.28
N SER A 89 -0.69 11.62 7.01
CA SER A 89 0.73 11.97 7.22
C SER A 89 1.19 11.89 8.68
N ARG A 90 0.25 11.65 9.60
CA ARG A 90 0.50 11.51 11.05
C ARG A 90 0.19 10.10 11.58
N ASP A 91 -0.29 9.20 10.74
CA ASP A 91 -0.53 7.80 11.05
C ASP A 91 -0.29 6.98 9.78
N VAL A 92 0.96 6.69 9.53
CA VAL A 92 1.50 6.30 8.25
C VAL A 92 1.66 4.80 8.15
N VAL A 93 1.23 4.23 7.04
CA VAL A 93 1.62 2.88 6.60
C VAL A 93 2.30 3.03 5.24
N MET A 94 3.55 2.56 5.14
CA MET A 94 4.31 2.51 3.89
C MET A 94 4.66 1.07 3.55
N ILE A 95 4.41 0.67 2.31
CA ILE A 95 4.62 -0.70 1.85
C ILE A 95 5.52 -0.68 0.62
N ASP A 96 6.66 -1.37 0.67
CA ASP A 96 7.40 -1.74 -0.52
C ASP A 96 6.87 -3.09 -1.01
N ALA A 97 6.43 -3.18 -2.26
CA ALA A 97 5.80 -4.35 -2.82
C ALA A 97 6.48 -4.82 -4.11
N SER A 98 6.56 -6.14 -4.30
CA SER A 98 6.69 -6.70 -5.63
C SER A 98 5.34 -6.60 -6.34
N ALA A 99 5.37 -6.28 -7.63
CA ALA A 99 4.18 -5.98 -8.40
C ALA A 99 4.12 -6.79 -9.69
N SER A 100 2.93 -7.24 -10.05
CA SER A 100 2.66 -7.91 -11.33
C SER A 100 1.37 -7.40 -11.95
N VAL A 101 1.32 -7.41 -13.27
CA VAL A 101 0.13 -7.08 -14.06
C VAL A 101 -0.59 -8.36 -14.41
N VAL A 102 -1.90 -8.40 -14.22
CA VAL A 102 -2.77 -9.52 -14.54
C VAL A 102 -3.93 -9.02 -15.39
N ASP A 103 -4.12 -9.62 -16.56
CA ASP A 103 -5.26 -9.34 -17.41
C ASP A 103 -6.57 -9.73 -16.71
N THR A 104 -7.60 -8.88 -16.82
CA THR A 104 -8.89 -9.11 -16.16
C THR A 104 -9.57 -10.40 -16.56
N LEU A 105 -9.38 -10.84 -17.82
CA LEU A 105 -9.97 -12.08 -18.35
C LEU A 105 -9.25 -13.34 -17.86
N SER A 106 -8.00 -13.22 -17.43
CA SER A 106 -7.17 -14.34 -16.94
C SER A 106 -6.95 -14.30 -15.42
N ALA A 107 -7.54 -13.32 -14.74
CA ALA A 107 -7.40 -13.18 -13.30
C ALA A 107 -8.10 -14.34 -12.54
N ASP A 108 -7.54 -14.71 -11.40
CA ASP A 108 -8.16 -15.67 -10.49
C ASP A 108 -9.58 -15.19 -10.12
N PRO A 109 -10.62 -16.02 -10.32
CA PRO A 109 -12.00 -15.66 -9.95
C PRO A 109 -12.17 -15.18 -8.51
N ALA A 110 -11.35 -15.67 -7.58
CA ALA A 110 -11.38 -15.21 -6.19
C ALA A 110 -10.91 -13.76 -6.05
N ILE A 111 -9.91 -13.34 -6.82
CA ILE A 111 -9.44 -11.95 -6.87
C ILE A 111 -10.51 -11.05 -7.49
N VAL A 112 -11.10 -11.46 -8.61
CA VAL A 112 -12.17 -10.72 -9.29
C VAL A 112 -13.34 -10.50 -8.32
N HIS A 113 -13.83 -11.58 -7.70
CA HIS A 113 -14.93 -11.51 -6.75
C HIS A 113 -14.62 -10.58 -5.58
N ALA A 114 -13.46 -10.74 -4.93
CA ALA A 114 -13.06 -9.91 -3.78
C ALA A 114 -12.94 -8.43 -4.17
N TYR A 115 -12.38 -8.14 -5.35
CA TYR A 115 -12.23 -6.77 -5.82
C TYR A 115 -13.59 -6.12 -6.13
N CYS A 116 -14.47 -6.82 -6.86
CA CYS A 116 -15.81 -6.33 -7.20
C CYS A 116 -16.66 -6.11 -5.93
N GLU A 117 -16.63 -7.05 -4.98
CA GLU A 117 -17.33 -6.92 -3.70
C GLU A 117 -16.82 -5.72 -2.90
N ARG A 118 -15.50 -5.52 -2.86
CA ARG A 118 -14.87 -4.42 -2.11
C ARG A 118 -15.13 -3.06 -2.71
N THR A 119 -15.04 -2.92 -4.02
CA THR A 119 -15.08 -1.62 -4.72
C THR A 119 -16.44 -1.29 -5.32
N GLY A 120 -17.34 -2.27 -5.45
CA GLY A 120 -18.60 -2.13 -6.17
C GLY A 120 -18.43 -1.99 -7.69
N TRP A 121 -17.26 -2.32 -8.23
CA TRP A 121 -16.94 -2.13 -9.64
C TRP A 121 -16.21 -3.34 -10.23
N ASP A 122 -16.59 -3.73 -11.46
CA ASP A 122 -15.97 -4.83 -12.22
C ASP A 122 -15.16 -4.28 -13.41
N PRO A 123 -13.83 -4.24 -13.30
CA PRO A 123 -12.96 -3.81 -14.41
C PRO A 123 -13.09 -4.68 -15.66
N GLY A 124 -13.40 -5.97 -15.52
CA GLY A 124 -13.57 -6.89 -16.65
C GLY A 124 -14.82 -6.65 -17.47
N GLY A 125 -15.84 -5.99 -16.89
CA GLY A 125 -17.07 -5.60 -17.55
C GLY A 125 -17.02 -4.24 -18.25
N GLU A 126 -15.94 -3.48 -18.08
CA GLU A 126 -15.83 -2.12 -18.62
C GLU A 126 -15.33 -2.09 -20.07
N VAL A 127 -15.72 -1.02 -20.79
CA VAL A 127 -15.18 -0.72 -22.10
C VAL A 127 -13.73 -0.24 -21.94
N GLY A 128 -12.80 -0.90 -22.62
CA GLY A 128 -11.37 -0.59 -22.55
C GLY A 128 -10.55 -1.80 -22.11
N SER A 129 -9.26 -1.57 -22.00
CA SER A 129 -8.32 -2.62 -21.56
C SER A 129 -7.92 -2.36 -20.12
N TRP A 130 -8.61 -2.98 -19.19
CA TRP A 130 -8.30 -2.91 -17.77
C TRP A 130 -7.44 -4.09 -17.33
N VAL A 131 -6.62 -3.86 -16.32
CA VAL A 131 -5.78 -4.88 -15.69
C VAL A 131 -5.83 -4.75 -14.18
N TYR A 132 -5.66 -5.87 -13.49
CA TYR A 132 -5.34 -5.87 -12.08
C TYR A 132 -3.83 -5.75 -11.90
N LEU A 133 -3.44 -5.01 -10.87
CA LEU A 133 -2.08 -5.04 -10.34
C LEU A 133 -2.13 -5.81 -9.01
N ARG A 134 -1.37 -6.88 -8.92
CA ARG A 134 -1.15 -7.62 -7.67
C ARG A 134 0.11 -7.09 -7.03
N LEU A 135 -0.04 -6.51 -5.85
CA LEU A 135 1.02 -5.82 -5.13
C LEU A 135 1.29 -6.57 -3.83
N ARG A 136 2.30 -7.44 -3.86
CA ARG A 136 2.66 -8.29 -2.73
C ARG A 136 3.63 -7.56 -1.80
N PRO A 137 3.25 -7.27 -0.54
CA PRO A 137 4.11 -6.62 0.41
C PRO A 137 5.42 -7.39 0.64
N ARG A 138 6.53 -6.65 0.59
CA ARG A 138 7.87 -7.15 0.91
C ARG A 138 8.38 -6.55 2.20
N LYS A 139 8.09 -5.27 2.41
CA LYS A 139 8.43 -4.53 3.60
C LYS A 139 7.27 -3.61 3.96
N VAL A 140 6.90 -3.62 5.24
CA VAL A 140 5.88 -2.71 5.78
C VAL A 140 6.49 -1.90 6.92
N GLN A 141 6.26 -0.61 6.88
CA GLN A 141 6.67 0.34 7.91
C GLN A 141 5.44 1.10 8.42
N VAL A 142 5.31 1.20 9.74
CA VAL A 142 4.18 1.84 10.41
C VAL A 142 4.68 2.74 11.52
N TRP A 143 4.22 4.00 11.52
CA TRP A 143 4.57 4.95 12.58
C TRP A 143 3.56 6.09 12.65
N ARG A 144 3.44 6.71 13.82
CA ARG A 144 2.62 7.90 14.07
C ARG A 144 3.48 9.14 14.24
N GLU A 145 4.34 9.12 15.24
CA GLU A 145 5.16 10.27 15.61
C GLU A 145 6.65 9.91 15.57
N VAL A 146 7.51 10.87 15.86
CA VAL A 146 8.97 10.74 15.75
C VAL A 146 9.55 9.64 16.62
N ASP A 147 8.94 9.36 17.78
CA ASP A 147 9.35 8.32 18.72
C ASP A 147 9.12 6.89 18.16
N GLU A 148 8.20 6.71 17.20
CA GLU A 148 7.97 5.43 16.55
C GLU A 148 8.82 5.20 15.28
N ILE A 149 9.60 6.18 14.85
CA ILE A 149 10.47 6.04 13.65
C ILE A 149 11.53 4.96 13.85
N ALA A 150 12.14 4.90 15.04
CA ALA A 150 12.98 3.78 15.41
C ALA A 150 12.11 2.50 15.55
N GLY A 151 12.45 1.43 14.83
CA GLY A 151 11.68 0.19 14.88
C GLY A 151 10.33 0.21 14.12
N ARG A 152 10.11 1.19 13.24
CA ARG A 152 8.87 1.29 12.42
C ARG A 152 8.61 0.12 11.48
N THR A 153 9.62 -0.72 11.20
CA THR A 153 9.45 -1.87 10.31
C THR A 153 8.70 -2.98 11.02
N VAL A 154 7.56 -3.38 10.46
CA VAL A 154 6.69 -4.45 10.98
C VAL A 154 6.61 -5.65 10.04
N MET A 155 7.13 -5.54 8.81
CA MET A 155 7.33 -6.65 7.88
C MET A 155 8.69 -6.52 7.20
N ARG A 156 9.38 -7.65 7.00
CA ARG A 156 10.63 -7.74 6.25
C ARG A 156 10.61 -9.00 5.39
N ASP A 157 11.03 -8.87 4.12
CA ASP A 157 11.08 -9.97 3.14
C ASP A 157 9.77 -10.77 3.03
N GLY A 158 8.64 -10.06 3.13
CA GLY A 158 7.31 -10.65 3.05
C GLY A 158 6.84 -11.34 4.33
N THR A 159 7.62 -11.27 5.42
CA THR A 159 7.28 -11.89 6.70
C THR A 159 6.98 -10.84 7.76
N TRP A 160 5.83 -10.96 8.43
CA TRP A 160 5.47 -10.10 9.55
C TRP A 160 6.40 -10.35 10.73
N LEU A 161 6.89 -9.28 11.33
CA LEU A 161 7.69 -9.34 12.55
C LEU A 161 6.78 -9.45 13.77
N SER A 162 7.28 -10.13 14.81
CA SER A 162 6.65 -10.29 16.12
C SER A 162 7.19 -9.28 17.13
#